data_1e63605f1441cfa4078c10f23006ca55
#
_entry.id   1e63605f1441cfa4078c10f23006ca55
#
_cell.length_a   1.000
_cell.length_b   1.000
_cell.length_c   1.000
_cell.angle_alpha   90.00
_cell.angle_beta   90.00
_cell.angle_gamma   90.00
#
_symmetry.space_group_name_H-M   'P 1'
#
loop_
_entity.id
_entity.type
_entity.pdbx_description
1 polymer ?
#
loop_
_entity_poly.entity_id
_entity_poly.type
_entity_poly.pdbx_seq_one_letter_code
_entity_poly.pdbx_strand_id
1 'polypeptide(L)'
;MRRGLSRQALILVLLIAVAFGTAIYMGVRHPYQTPTAKHPEPLRMTVIPLAPQNAVPGSTDIDSLYAHSPADQFRIGAEGITLPASRRTAHFSDSQVVTALTTAKDYLVESSLDPDVLTGGATRSVRIRLDPQQLDQFDQSFERPTADGRHAPTGWLVRFDPNQAELADSKIRVQGTLSAAETDSDTLEVSADHTFVYALRPTGSDEKAKASLFTVRRELHFRFDRDDLRMHQTELVVSYVQAGPLACAEDATNHLRPLLAGETARAGGPAGTDPYATGSATSLCGSLAASAQPKL
;
A
#
# COMPACT_ATOMS: atom_id res chain seq x y z
N MET A 1 22.75 -76.65 2.84
CA MET A 1 21.40 -76.32 2.35
C MET A 1 21.36 -74.91 1.77
N ARG A 2 21.46 -74.77 0.45
CA ARG A 2 21.29 -73.46 -0.23
C ARG A 2 19.80 -73.23 -0.51
N ARG A 3 19.16 -72.36 0.28
CA ARG A 3 17.81 -71.93 -0.02
C ARG A 3 17.84 -71.01 -1.23
N GLY A 4 17.37 -71.53 -2.38
CA GLY A 4 17.19 -70.67 -3.58
C GLY A 4 16.18 -69.60 -3.28
N LEU A 5 16.53 -68.36 -3.50
CA LEU A 5 15.60 -67.23 -3.48
C LEU A 5 14.45 -67.50 -4.46
N SER A 6 13.23 -67.42 -3.99
CA SER A 6 12.05 -67.57 -4.84
C SER A 6 12.07 -66.54 -5.97
N ARG A 7 11.59 -66.92 -7.19
CA ARG A 7 11.49 -65.97 -8.31
C ARG A 7 10.82 -64.65 -7.94
N GLN A 8 9.87 -64.71 -7.03
CA GLN A 8 9.17 -63.53 -6.49
C GLN A 8 10.08 -62.62 -5.65
N ALA A 9 10.96 -63.18 -4.81
CA ALA A 9 11.92 -62.39 -4.05
C ALA A 9 12.95 -61.73 -4.95
N LEU A 10 13.36 -62.34 -6.04
CA LEU A 10 14.29 -61.80 -7.01
C LEU A 10 13.65 -60.61 -7.81
N ILE A 11 12.39 -60.74 -8.18
CA ILE A 11 11.61 -59.66 -8.84
C ILE A 11 11.45 -58.48 -7.90
N LEU A 12 11.12 -58.69 -6.62
CA LEU A 12 10.96 -57.65 -5.63
C LEU A 12 12.25 -56.85 -5.40
N VAL A 13 13.39 -57.54 -5.28
CA VAL A 13 14.72 -56.91 -5.15
C VAL A 13 15.06 -56.08 -6.38
N LEU A 14 14.74 -56.58 -7.59
CA LEU A 14 14.95 -55.82 -8.82
C LEU A 14 14.11 -54.55 -8.88
N LEU A 15 12.83 -54.62 -8.53
CA LEU A 15 11.94 -53.46 -8.49
C LEU A 15 12.41 -52.39 -7.48
N ILE A 16 12.88 -52.80 -6.31
CA ILE A 16 13.45 -51.90 -5.30
C ILE A 16 14.72 -51.24 -5.84
N ALA A 17 15.62 -52.03 -6.47
CA ALA A 17 16.85 -51.47 -7.06
C ALA A 17 16.56 -50.48 -8.19
N VAL A 18 15.57 -50.73 -9.04
CA VAL A 18 15.12 -49.77 -10.09
C VAL A 18 14.52 -48.52 -9.47
N ALA A 19 13.68 -48.65 -8.44
CA ALA A 19 13.09 -47.49 -7.75
C ALA A 19 14.16 -46.61 -7.07
N PHE A 20 15.14 -47.24 -6.42
CA PHE A 20 16.29 -46.49 -5.86
C PHE A 20 17.16 -45.85 -6.93
N GLY A 21 17.42 -46.55 -8.04
CA GLY A 21 18.20 -46.04 -9.16
C GLY A 21 17.52 -44.83 -9.82
N THR A 22 16.18 -44.86 -9.97
CA THR A 22 15.41 -43.73 -10.48
C THR A 22 15.38 -42.55 -9.51
N ALA A 23 15.25 -42.82 -8.21
CA ALA A 23 15.28 -41.77 -7.20
C ALA A 23 16.63 -41.05 -7.14
N ILE A 24 17.74 -41.82 -7.19
CA ILE A 24 19.10 -41.27 -7.24
C ILE A 24 19.32 -40.49 -8.55
N TYR A 25 18.87 -41.03 -9.68
CA TYR A 25 19.02 -40.41 -11.00
C TYR A 25 18.25 -39.08 -11.06
N MET A 26 17.01 -39.02 -10.52
CA MET A 26 16.24 -37.76 -10.41
C MET A 26 16.93 -36.80 -9.45
N GLY A 27 17.43 -37.25 -8.31
CA GLY A 27 18.13 -36.40 -7.33
C GLY A 27 19.44 -35.80 -7.86
N VAL A 28 20.13 -36.49 -8.76
CA VAL A 28 21.41 -36.03 -9.35
C VAL A 28 21.16 -35.14 -10.58
N ARG A 29 20.15 -35.46 -11.41
CA ARG A 29 19.86 -34.70 -12.63
C ARG A 29 18.92 -33.50 -12.42
N HIS A 30 18.12 -33.54 -11.37
CA HIS A 30 17.34 -32.42 -10.90
C HIS A 30 17.74 -32.19 -9.44
N PRO A 31 18.95 -31.65 -9.15
CA PRO A 31 19.19 -31.14 -7.83
C PRO A 31 18.02 -30.15 -7.61
N TYR A 32 17.33 -30.29 -6.46
CA TYR A 32 16.40 -29.25 -6.01
C TYR A 32 17.21 -27.96 -6.03
N GLN A 33 17.16 -27.25 -7.14
CA GLN A 33 17.59 -25.86 -7.15
C GLN A 33 16.59 -25.21 -6.20
N THR A 34 17.01 -25.01 -4.96
CA THR A 34 16.38 -23.98 -4.13
C THR A 34 16.27 -22.78 -5.05
N PRO A 35 15.05 -22.30 -5.33
CA PRO A 35 14.89 -21.08 -6.13
C PRO A 35 15.89 -20.09 -5.54
N THR A 36 16.75 -19.53 -6.35
CA THR A 36 17.69 -18.51 -5.91
C THR A 36 16.79 -17.46 -5.28
N ALA A 37 16.88 -17.32 -3.94
CA ALA A 37 16.04 -16.39 -3.23
C ALA A 37 16.27 -15.05 -3.89
N LYS A 38 15.29 -14.58 -4.67
CA LYS A 38 15.35 -13.29 -5.33
C LYS A 38 15.41 -12.32 -4.17
N HIS A 39 16.52 -11.63 -3.97
CA HIS A 39 16.61 -10.63 -2.94
C HIS A 39 15.51 -9.60 -3.23
N PRO A 40 14.61 -9.32 -2.28
CA PRO A 40 13.57 -8.36 -2.50
C PRO A 40 14.21 -7.02 -2.82
N GLU A 41 13.66 -6.32 -3.79
CA GLU A 41 14.01 -4.92 -3.98
C GLU A 41 13.47 -4.13 -2.79
N PRO A 42 14.31 -3.33 -2.11
CA PRO A 42 13.81 -2.52 -1.01
C PRO A 42 12.77 -1.53 -1.54
N LEU A 43 11.68 -1.32 -0.78
CA LEU A 43 10.68 -0.32 -1.09
C LEU A 43 11.36 1.03 -1.33
N ARG A 44 11.04 1.64 -2.46
CA ARG A 44 11.37 3.04 -2.78
C ARG A 44 10.15 3.90 -2.54
N MET A 45 10.30 4.95 -1.74
CA MET A 45 9.20 5.80 -1.37
C MET A 45 9.50 7.28 -1.57
N THR A 46 8.47 8.03 -1.93
CA THR A 46 8.50 9.48 -2.04
C THR A 46 7.23 10.04 -1.41
N VAL A 47 7.39 10.94 -0.47
CA VAL A 47 6.27 11.64 0.18
C VAL A 47 6.37 13.13 -0.15
N ILE A 48 5.34 13.66 -0.79
CA ILE A 48 5.29 15.04 -1.27
C ILE A 48 4.21 15.79 -0.52
N PRO A 49 4.59 16.73 0.36
CA PRO A 49 3.65 17.65 0.97
C PRO A 49 3.10 18.64 -0.07
N LEU A 50 1.81 18.94 0.01
CA LEU A 50 1.12 19.92 -0.81
C LEU A 50 0.65 21.09 0.07
N ALA A 51 1.34 22.22 -0.04
CA ALA A 51 1.02 23.40 0.75
C ALA A 51 -0.20 24.16 0.18
N PRO A 52 -1.17 24.56 1.02
CA PRO A 52 -2.30 25.33 0.55
C PRO A 52 -1.87 26.74 0.15
N GLN A 53 -2.52 27.29 -0.88
CA GLN A 53 -2.25 28.67 -1.35
C GLN A 53 -2.91 29.74 -0.47
N ASN A 54 -4.00 29.37 0.21
CA ASN A 54 -4.78 30.21 1.09
C ASN A 54 -5.03 29.50 2.42
N ALA A 55 -5.72 30.15 3.34
CA ALA A 55 -6.19 29.52 4.56
C ALA A 55 -7.03 28.28 4.24
N VAL A 56 -6.80 27.21 4.99
CA VAL A 56 -7.52 25.95 4.81
C VAL A 56 -9.01 26.14 5.08
N PRO A 57 -9.90 25.82 4.13
CA PRO A 57 -11.34 25.90 4.34
C PRO A 57 -11.80 24.97 5.45
N GLY A 58 -12.76 25.40 6.25
CA GLY A 58 -13.31 24.57 7.32
C GLY A 58 -14.76 24.86 7.62
N SER A 59 -15.49 23.80 8.00
CA SER A 59 -16.90 23.86 8.37
C SER A 59 -17.17 22.97 9.59
N THR A 60 -18.23 23.30 10.31
CA THR A 60 -18.82 22.40 11.32
C THR A 60 -19.74 21.36 10.68
N ASP A 61 -20.18 21.59 9.45
CA ASP A 61 -20.93 20.65 8.63
C ASP A 61 -19.99 19.89 7.69
N ILE A 62 -19.70 18.64 8.02
CA ILE A 62 -18.76 17.79 7.29
C ILE A 62 -19.35 17.37 5.93
N ASP A 63 -20.66 17.12 5.86
CA ASP A 63 -21.31 16.75 4.60
C ASP A 63 -21.20 17.91 3.59
N SER A 64 -21.32 19.16 4.07
CA SER A 64 -21.09 20.36 3.25
C SER A 64 -19.65 20.44 2.75
N LEU A 65 -18.64 20.06 3.56
CA LEU A 65 -17.23 20.03 3.11
C LEU A 65 -17.05 19.09 1.92
N TYR A 66 -17.59 17.88 2.00
CA TYR A 66 -17.52 16.92 0.92
C TYR A 66 -18.30 17.36 -0.32
N ALA A 67 -19.53 17.84 -0.14
CA ALA A 67 -20.40 18.27 -1.24
C ALA A 67 -19.80 19.42 -2.08
N HIS A 68 -18.97 20.27 -1.47
CA HIS A 68 -18.30 21.37 -2.17
C HIS A 68 -16.83 21.06 -2.57
N SER A 69 -16.45 19.79 -2.54
CA SER A 69 -15.12 19.32 -2.89
C SER A 69 -15.16 18.34 -4.08
N PRO A 70 -14.02 18.07 -4.74
CA PRO A 70 -13.94 17.02 -5.76
C PRO A 70 -14.33 15.62 -5.24
N ALA A 71 -14.30 15.40 -3.92
CA ALA A 71 -14.64 14.13 -3.30
C ALA A 71 -16.16 13.88 -3.13
N ASP A 72 -17.04 14.79 -3.59
CA ASP A 72 -18.49 14.63 -3.50
C ASP A 72 -18.97 13.29 -4.09
N GLN A 73 -18.43 12.91 -5.25
CA GLN A 73 -18.80 11.70 -5.98
C GLN A 73 -18.01 10.45 -5.57
N PHE A 74 -17.08 10.56 -4.61
CA PHE A 74 -16.27 9.44 -4.17
C PHE A 74 -17.10 8.49 -3.30
N ARG A 75 -16.78 7.20 -3.39
CA ARG A 75 -17.39 6.19 -2.52
C ARG A 75 -16.77 6.23 -1.12
N ILE A 76 -17.50 5.67 -0.15
CA ILE A 76 -17.06 5.64 1.25
C ILE A 76 -16.23 4.37 1.49
N GLY A 77 -15.06 4.56 2.11
CA GLY A 77 -14.24 3.47 2.62
C GLY A 77 -13.83 2.46 1.54
N ALA A 78 -13.83 1.19 1.90
CA ALA A 78 -13.40 0.08 1.04
C ALA A 78 -14.23 -0.09 -0.27
N GLU A 79 -15.43 0.50 -0.34
CA GLU A 79 -16.25 0.50 -1.55
C GLU A 79 -15.63 1.35 -2.66
N GLY A 80 -14.80 2.35 -2.30
CA GLY A 80 -14.06 3.17 -3.25
C GLY A 80 -12.88 2.47 -3.91
N ILE A 81 -12.44 1.33 -3.36
CA ILE A 81 -11.38 0.49 -3.93
C ILE A 81 -12.03 -0.64 -4.72
N THR A 82 -12.27 -0.38 -6.00
CA THR A 82 -12.97 -1.33 -6.88
C THR A 82 -11.99 -2.27 -7.58
N LEU A 83 -12.28 -3.58 -7.52
CA LEU A 83 -11.49 -4.55 -8.26
C LEU A 83 -11.84 -4.50 -9.75
N PRO A 84 -10.85 -4.45 -10.65
CA PRO A 84 -11.10 -4.57 -12.09
C PRO A 84 -11.57 -5.98 -12.44
N ALA A 85 -12.15 -6.14 -13.64
CA ALA A 85 -12.40 -7.46 -14.19
C ALA A 85 -11.08 -8.21 -14.37
N SER A 86 -10.88 -9.26 -13.60
CA SER A 86 -9.68 -10.08 -13.66
C SER A 86 -9.69 -10.96 -14.92
N ARG A 87 -8.51 -11.14 -15.51
CA ARG A 87 -8.29 -12.08 -16.61
C ARG A 87 -6.96 -12.77 -16.36
N ARG A 88 -6.91 -14.07 -16.67
CA ARG A 88 -5.65 -14.81 -16.64
C ARG A 88 -4.61 -14.12 -17.53
N THR A 89 -3.36 -14.23 -17.15
CA THR A 89 -2.21 -13.84 -17.95
C THR A 89 -1.57 -15.08 -18.61
N ALA A 90 -0.40 -14.96 -19.19
CA ALA A 90 0.28 -16.11 -19.81
C ALA A 90 0.62 -17.21 -18.79
N HIS A 91 1.05 -16.83 -17.57
CA HIS A 91 1.55 -17.76 -16.55
C HIS A 91 0.76 -17.74 -15.23
N PHE A 92 -0.22 -16.83 -15.07
CA PHE A 92 -1.06 -16.75 -13.87
C PHE A 92 -2.53 -16.97 -14.22
N SER A 93 -3.19 -17.82 -13.46
CA SER A 93 -4.63 -18.11 -13.59
C SER A 93 -5.49 -16.93 -13.15
N ASP A 94 -6.79 -16.92 -13.56
CA ASP A 94 -7.75 -15.91 -13.09
C ASP A 94 -7.80 -15.82 -11.57
N SER A 95 -7.77 -16.97 -10.88
CA SER A 95 -7.79 -17.01 -9.40
C SER A 95 -6.54 -16.37 -8.78
N GLN A 96 -5.36 -16.56 -9.36
CA GLN A 96 -4.13 -15.93 -8.89
C GLN A 96 -4.16 -14.42 -9.09
N VAL A 97 -4.66 -13.94 -10.23
CA VAL A 97 -4.84 -12.50 -10.49
C VAL A 97 -5.86 -11.90 -9.50
N VAL A 98 -6.97 -12.59 -9.24
CA VAL A 98 -7.95 -12.14 -8.23
C VAL A 98 -7.31 -12.08 -6.86
N THR A 99 -6.52 -13.09 -6.47
CA THR A 99 -5.83 -13.10 -5.18
C THR A 99 -4.89 -11.90 -5.04
N ALA A 100 -4.06 -11.60 -6.05
CA ALA A 100 -3.17 -10.44 -6.05
C ALA A 100 -3.94 -9.12 -5.87
N LEU A 101 -5.00 -8.92 -6.68
CA LEU A 101 -5.85 -7.73 -6.60
C LEU A 101 -6.54 -7.59 -5.24
N THR A 102 -6.99 -8.70 -4.66
CA THR A 102 -7.64 -8.70 -3.35
C THR A 102 -6.63 -8.39 -2.24
N THR A 103 -5.45 -9.01 -2.27
CA THR A 103 -4.38 -8.73 -1.29
C THR A 103 -3.92 -7.27 -1.35
N ALA A 104 -3.77 -6.69 -2.56
CA ALA A 104 -3.46 -5.28 -2.73
C ALA A 104 -4.58 -4.37 -2.19
N LYS A 105 -5.86 -4.72 -2.43
CA LYS A 105 -7.00 -4.01 -1.85
C LYS A 105 -6.99 -4.08 -0.33
N ASP A 106 -6.77 -5.25 0.26
CA ASP A 106 -6.71 -5.43 1.71
C ASP A 106 -5.60 -4.57 2.32
N TYR A 107 -4.41 -4.55 1.68
CA TYR A 107 -3.32 -3.66 2.09
C TYR A 107 -3.74 -2.18 2.08
N LEU A 108 -4.41 -1.72 1.01
CA LEU A 108 -4.90 -0.34 0.91
C LEU A 108 -5.92 -0.02 2.01
N VAL A 109 -6.84 -0.94 2.30
CA VAL A 109 -7.83 -0.78 3.37
C VAL A 109 -7.14 -0.66 4.73
N GLU A 110 -6.27 -1.59 5.06
CA GLU A 110 -5.58 -1.62 6.35
C GLU A 110 -4.61 -0.44 6.52
N SER A 111 -3.91 -0.05 5.45
CA SER A 111 -2.90 1.02 5.51
C SER A 111 -3.45 2.44 5.36
N SER A 112 -4.73 2.61 4.96
CA SER A 112 -5.28 3.94 4.65
C SER A 112 -6.66 4.20 5.24
N LEU A 113 -7.36 3.19 5.77
CA LEU A 113 -8.73 3.34 6.28
C LEU A 113 -8.91 2.84 7.71
N ASP A 114 -7.99 2.04 8.24
CA ASP A 114 -8.06 1.53 9.61
C ASP A 114 -7.81 2.68 10.61
N PRO A 115 -8.79 3.01 11.50
CA PRO A 115 -8.64 4.11 12.45
C PRO A 115 -7.45 3.96 13.39
N ASP A 116 -7.10 2.74 13.81
CA ASP A 116 -5.96 2.49 14.69
C ASP A 116 -4.63 2.74 13.97
N VAL A 117 -4.56 2.45 12.68
CA VAL A 117 -3.41 2.76 11.83
C VAL A 117 -3.31 4.27 11.60
N LEU A 118 -4.43 4.91 11.27
CA LEU A 118 -4.49 6.36 11.00
C LEU A 118 -4.07 7.20 12.21
N THR A 119 -4.36 6.74 13.42
CA THR A 119 -3.93 7.41 14.67
C THR A 119 -2.51 7.02 15.10
N GLY A 120 -1.84 6.18 14.35
CA GLY A 120 -0.48 5.72 14.66
C GLY A 120 -0.38 4.66 15.76
N GLY A 121 -1.52 4.13 16.23
CA GLY A 121 -1.58 3.14 17.32
C GLY A 121 -1.24 1.71 16.92
N ALA A 122 -1.52 1.32 15.69
CA ALA A 122 -1.32 -0.05 15.21
C ALA A 122 -0.63 -0.10 13.85
N THR A 123 0.26 -1.09 13.68
CA THR A 123 0.93 -1.35 12.39
C THR A 123 0.85 -2.83 12.00
N ARG A 124 0.35 -3.66 12.92
CA ARG A 124 0.37 -5.12 12.77
C ARG A 124 -0.46 -5.60 11.58
N SER A 125 -1.64 -5.02 11.35
CA SER A 125 -2.52 -5.38 10.24
C SER A 125 -1.81 -5.23 8.90
N VAL A 126 -1.12 -4.10 8.69
CA VAL A 126 -0.33 -3.82 7.48
C VAL A 126 0.90 -4.74 7.40
N ARG A 127 1.61 -4.91 8.53
CA ARG A 127 2.83 -5.72 8.60
C ARG A 127 2.63 -7.17 8.16
N ILE A 128 1.51 -7.80 8.53
CA ILE A 128 1.23 -9.21 8.18
C ILE A 128 0.90 -9.42 6.70
N ARG A 129 0.60 -8.35 5.96
CA ARG A 129 0.38 -8.39 4.51
C ARG A 129 1.67 -8.34 3.71
N LEU A 130 2.78 -7.99 4.33
CA LEU A 130 4.06 -7.88 3.63
C LEU A 130 4.76 -9.23 3.54
N ASP A 131 5.52 -9.41 2.44
CA ASP A 131 6.47 -10.51 2.30
C ASP A 131 7.44 -10.53 3.49
N PRO A 132 7.74 -11.70 4.09
CA PRO A 132 8.65 -11.82 5.22
C PRO A 132 10.03 -11.19 4.99
N GLN A 133 10.53 -11.17 3.76
CA GLN A 133 11.82 -10.58 3.42
C GLN A 133 11.82 -9.04 3.48
N GLN A 134 10.64 -8.41 3.47
CA GLN A 134 10.50 -6.94 3.53
C GLN A 134 10.25 -6.43 4.96
N LEU A 135 10.01 -7.34 5.91
CA LEU A 135 9.66 -6.97 7.29
C LEU A 135 10.75 -6.18 8.00
N ASP A 136 12.03 -6.48 7.74
CA ASP A 136 13.14 -5.74 8.35
C ASP A 136 13.14 -4.26 7.93
N GLN A 137 12.87 -3.96 6.65
CA GLN A 137 12.75 -2.58 6.18
C GLN A 137 11.53 -1.89 6.78
N PHE A 138 10.40 -2.60 6.87
CA PHE A 138 9.19 -2.09 7.51
C PHE A 138 9.48 -1.74 8.97
N ASP A 139 9.98 -2.67 9.76
CA ASP A 139 10.24 -2.49 11.19
C ASP A 139 11.26 -1.35 11.43
N GLN A 140 12.35 -1.28 10.65
CA GLN A 140 13.31 -0.18 10.72
C GLN A 140 12.69 1.18 10.42
N SER A 141 11.72 1.25 9.50
CA SER A 141 11.01 2.50 9.20
C SER A 141 10.28 3.06 10.42
N PHE A 142 9.72 2.20 11.27
CA PHE A 142 9.03 2.63 12.50
C PHE A 142 9.96 2.84 13.70
N GLU A 143 11.05 2.07 13.78
CA GLU A 143 12.03 2.23 14.85
C GLU A 143 12.90 3.50 14.69
N ARG A 144 13.26 3.81 13.43
CA ARG A 144 14.16 4.93 13.10
C ARG A 144 13.68 5.64 11.83
N PRO A 145 12.58 6.39 11.90
CA PRO A 145 12.07 7.13 10.77
C PRO A 145 13.13 8.02 10.12
N THR A 146 13.33 7.92 8.81
CA THR A 146 14.35 8.67 8.08
C THR A 146 13.85 9.06 6.69
N ALA A 147 14.10 10.30 6.28
CA ALA A 147 13.75 10.83 4.96
C ALA A 147 14.78 10.44 3.88
N ASP A 148 15.11 9.16 3.79
CA ASP A 148 16.11 8.61 2.85
C ASP A 148 15.50 7.96 1.61
N GLY A 149 14.19 8.07 1.45
CA GLY A 149 13.43 7.44 0.38
C GLY A 149 13.18 5.94 0.58
N ARG A 150 13.43 5.40 1.79
CA ARG A 150 13.27 3.97 2.12
C ARG A 150 12.65 3.70 3.48
N HIS A 151 12.83 4.61 4.46
CA HIS A 151 12.50 4.35 5.86
C HIS A 151 11.54 5.40 6.44
N ALA A 152 10.57 5.87 5.63
CA ALA A 152 9.51 6.74 6.08
C ALA A 152 8.22 5.93 6.38
N PRO A 153 7.73 5.87 7.63
CA PRO A 153 6.44 5.24 7.97
C PRO A 153 5.29 5.69 7.07
N THR A 154 5.24 6.96 6.70
CA THR A 154 4.20 7.53 5.83
C THR A 154 4.25 7.04 4.38
N GLY A 155 5.33 6.41 3.96
CA GLY A 155 5.41 5.69 2.71
C GLY A 155 4.70 4.34 2.76
N TRP A 156 4.70 3.67 3.92
CA TRP A 156 4.03 2.40 4.12
C TRP A 156 2.52 2.55 4.33
N LEU A 157 2.12 3.54 5.13
CA LEU A 157 0.73 3.72 5.54
C LEU A 157 0.40 5.20 5.81
N VAL A 158 -0.88 5.53 5.80
CA VAL A 158 -1.33 6.85 6.22
C VAL A 158 -1.43 6.89 7.72
N ARG A 159 -0.73 7.85 8.35
CA ARG A 159 -0.83 8.08 9.79
C ARG A 159 -0.71 9.55 10.11
N PHE A 160 -1.61 10.03 10.92
CA PHE A 160 -1.64 11.42 11.39
C PHE A 160 -0.90 11.54 12.72
N ASP A 161 -0.42 12.75 13.03
CA ASP A 161 0.06 13.03 14.37
C ASP A 161 -1.14 13.09 15.33
N PRO A 162 -1.29 12.13 16.27
CA PRO A 162 -2.46 12.06 17.14
C PRO A 162 -2.55 13.22 18.13
N ASN A 163 -1.45 13.97 18.32
CA ASN A 163 -1.45 15.17 19.17
C ASN A 163 -1.98 16.41 18.43
N GLN A 164 -2.08 16.35 17.11
CA GLN A 164 -2.47 17.49 16.28
C GLN A 164 -3.86 17.31 15.67
N ALA A 165 -4.13 16.15 15.10
CA ALA A 165 -5.36 15.92 14.35
C ALA A 165 -6.03 14.59 14.68
N GLU A 166 -7.35 14.60 14.70
CA GLU A 166 -8.20 13.42 14.80
C GLU A 166 -9.23 13.40 13.68
N LEU A 167 -9.76 12.21 13.39
CA LEU A 167 -10.86 12.06 12.44
C LEU A 167 -12.13 12.75 12.98
N ALA A 168 -12.67 13.69 12.22
CA ALA A 168 -13.95 14.30 12.50
C ALA A 168 -15.13 13.46 12.01
N ASP A 169 -14.90 12.60 11.01
CA ASP A 169 -15.86 11.62 10.47
C ASP A 169 -15.12 10.33 10.05
N SER A 170 -15.74 9.20 10.31
CA SER A 170 -15.25 7.88 9.88
C SER A 170 -15.52 7.58 8.39
N LYS A 171 -16.34 8.39 7.71
CA LYS A 171 -16.71 8.21 6.29
C LYS A 171 -15.63 8.75 5.36
N ILE A 172 -14.47 8.11 5.36
CA ILE A 172 -13.38 8.48 4.45
C ILE A 172 -13.84 8.28 3.01
N ARG A 173 -13.68 9.29 2.16
CA ARG A 173 -14.03 9.23 0.74
C ARG A 173 -12.85 8.69 -0.06
N VAL A 174 -13.14 7.73 -0.95
CA VAL A 174 -12.10 7.03 -1.72
C VAL A 174 -12.48 6.89 -3.18
N GLN A 175 -11.52 7.17 -4.05
CA GLN A 175 -11.61 6.88 -5.48
C GLN A 175 -10.24 6.47 -6.01
N GLY A 176 -10.21 5.55 -6.94
CA GLY A 176 -8.97 5.15 -7.61
C GLY A 176 -9.13 3.95 -8.50
N THR A 177 -8.00 3.43 -8.94
CA THR A 177 -7.92 2.30 -9.85
C THR A 177 -6.91 1.28 -9.37
N LEU A 178 -7.20 0.01 -9.66
CA LEU A 178 -6.28 -1.11 -9.57
C LEU A 178 -6.07 -1.69 -10.97
N SER A 179 -4.87 -2.11 -11.26
CA SER A 179 -4.57 -2.89 -12.47
C SER A 179 -3.57 -3.98 -12.13
N ALA A 180 -3.65 -5.12 -12.84
CA ALA A 180 -2.70 -6.21 -12.69
C ALA A 180 -2.05 -6.51 -14.04
N ALA A 181 -0.74 -6.72 -14.04
CA ALA A 181 0.05 -7.08 -15.20
C ALA A 181 1.12 -8.11 -14.82
N GLU A 182 1.35 -9.06 -15.71
CA GLU A 182 2.48 -9.99 -15.60
C GLU A 182 3.74 -9.29 -16.07
N THR A 183 4.78 -9.27 -15.25
CA THR A 183 6.09 -8.67 -15.59
C THR A 183 7.08 -9.73 -16.08
N ASP A 184 6.98 -10.94 -15.56
CA ASP A 184 7.72 -12.13 -16.04
C ASP A 184 6.93 -13.41 -15.71
N SER A 185 7.45 -14.59 -16.06
CA SER A 185 6.78 -15.90 -15.86
C SER A 185 6.45 -16.22 -14.39
N ASP A 186 7.13 -15.60 -13.46
CA ASP A 186 7.04 -15.89 -12.02
C ASP A 186 6.58 -14.70 -11.18
N THR A 187 6.36 -13.55 -11.82
CA THR A 187 6.05 -12.29 -11.13
C THR A 187 4.80 -11.62 -11.71
N LEU A 188 3.82 -11.34 -10.84
CA LEU A 188 2.66 -10.53 -11.13
C LEU A 188 2.78 -9.19 -10.40
N GLU A 189 2.55 -8.09 -11.08
CA GLU A 189 2.52 -6.76 -10.50
C GLU A 189 1.09 -6.23 -10.44
N VAL A 190 0.73 -5.60 -9.31
CA VAL A 190 -0.50 -4.83 -9.16
C VAL A 190 -0.13 -3.37 -8.93
N SER A 191 -0.62 -2.50 -9.79
CA SER A 191 -0.51 -1.05 -9.62
C SER A 191 -1.81 -0.50 -9.07
N ALA A 192 -1.71 0.32 -8.03
CA ALA A 192 -2.81 1.02 -7.38
C ALA A 192 -2.58 2.52 -7.44
N ASP A 193 -3.58 3.29 -7.85
CA ASP A 193 -3.57 4.75 -7.77
C ASP A 193 -4.89 5.19 -7.15
N HIS A 194 -4.84 5.59 -5.87
CA HIS A 194 -6.02 5.91 -5.08
C HIS A 194 -5.86 7.23 -4.34
N THR A 195 -6.94 8.00 -4.34
CA THR A 195 -7.09 9.22 -3.55
C THR A 195 -8.03 8.96 -2.39
N PHE A 196 -7.56 9.25 -1.18
CA PHE A 196 -8.28 9.18 0.09
C PHE A 196 -8.50 10.58 0.60
N VAL A 197 -9.72 10.91 1.03
CA VAL A 197 -10.07 12.22 1.58
C VAL A 197 -10.67 12.05 2.97
N TYR A 198 -10.00 12.64 3.94
CA TYR A 198 -10.31 12.55 5.36
C TYR A 198 -10.87 13.89 5.84
N ALA A 199 -11.92 13.87 6.65
CA ALA A 199 -12.35 15.03 7.42
C ALA A 199 -11.60 15.02 8.76
N LEU A 200 -10.81 16.04 9.02
CA LEU A 200 -9.95 16.15 10.21
C LEU A 200 -10.31 17.41 11.01
N ARG A 201 -10.13 17.32 12.34
CA ARG A 201 -10.22 18.43 13.28
C ARG A 201 -9.08 18.39 14.30
N PRO A 202 -8.84 19.48 15.06
CA PRO A 202 -7.82 19.45 16.11
C PRO A 202 -8.13 18.38 17.16
N THR A 203 -7.12 17.64 17.59
CA THR A 203 -7.25 16.60 18.61
C THR A 203 -7.80 17.18 19.92
N GLY A 204 -8.76 16.47 20.52
CA GLY A 204 -9.40 16.86 21.78
C GLY A 204 -10.27 18.11 21.69
N SER A 205 -10.59 18.57 20.49
CA SER A 205 -11.51 19.68 20.29
C SER A 205 -12.96 19.24 20.48
N ASP A 206 -13.85 20.24 20.72
CA ASP A 206 -15.29 20.02 20.77
C ASP A 206 -15.80 19.47 19.42
N GLU A 207 -16.87 18.67 19.43
CA GLU A 207 -17.56 18.19 18.22
C GLU A 207 -18.03 19.33 17.29
N LYS A 208 -18.22 20.55 17.86
CA LYS A 208 -18.55 21.77 17.11
C LYS A 208 -17.31 22.47 16.50
N ALA A 209 -16.11 21.95 16.73
CA ALA A 209 -14.92 22.51 16.09
C ALA A 209 -15.02 22.33 14.57
N LYS A 210 -14.50 23.32 13.83
CA LYS A 210 -14.47 23.23 12.38
C LYS A 210 -13.56 22.10 11.95
N ALA A 211 -14.08 21.19 11.13
CA ALA A 211 -13.30 20.22 10.40
C ALA A 211 -12.79 20.82 9.08
N SER A 212 -11.74 20.21 8.54
CA SER A 212 -11.21 20.50 7.20
C SER A 212 -10.94 19.19 6.45
N LEU A 213 -10.89 19.24 5.11
CA LEU A 213 -10.55 18.08 4.32
C LEU A 213 -9.03 17.98 4.13
N PHE A 214 -8.51 16.77 4.29
CA PHE A 214 -7.16 16.39 4.02
C PHE A 214 -7.12 15.28 2.98
N THR A 215 -6.36 15.47 1.92
CA THR A 215 -6.31 14.55 0.78
C THR A 215 -4.96 13.85 0.74
N VAL A 216 -4.98 12.53 0.59
CA VAL A 216 -3.78 11.71 0.35
C VAL A 216 -4.00 10.91 -0.92
N ARG A 217 -3.18 11.15 -1.95
CA ARG A 217 -3.08 10.29 -3.12
C ARG A 217 -1.90 9.35 -2.94
N ARG A 218 -2.14 8.08 -3.15
CA ARG A 218 -1.13 7.02 -3.06
C ARG A 218 -1.08 6.25 -4.38
N GLU A 219 0.09 6.25 -5.00
CA GLU A 219 0.42 5.37 -6.10
C GLU A 219 1.36 4.30 -5.56
N LEU A 220 0.90 3.05 -5.55
CA LEU A 220 1.59 1.91 -4.97
C LEU A 220 1.78 0.82 -6.03
N HIS A 221 2.97 0.23 -6.07
CA HIS A 221 3.26 -0.92 -6.90
C HIS A 221 3.55 -2.12 -6.01
N PHE A 222 2.73 -3.14 -6.15
CA PHE A 222 2.80 -4.40 -5.44
C PHE A 222 3.34 -5.47 -6.35
N ARG A 223 4.26 -6.27 -5.85
CA ARG A 223 4.79 -7.45 -6.55
C ARG A 223 4.34 -8.70 -5.82
N PHE A 224 4.05 -9.73 -6.59
CA PHE A 224 3.61 -11.02 -6.09
C PHE A 224 4.37 -12.13 -6.81
N ASP A 225 5.00 -13.00 -6.07
CA ASP A 225 5.42 -14.30 -6.55
C ASP A 225 4.35 -15.36 -6.23
N ARG A 226 4.66 -16.65 -6.50
CA ARG A 226 3.70 -17.73 -6.25
C ARG A 226 3.51 -18.03 -4.76
N ASP A 227 4.50 -17.73 -3.92
CA ASP A 227 4.45 -17.94 -2.48
C ASP A 227 3.64 -16.81 -1.83
N ASP A 228 3.85 -15.57 -2.25
CA ASP A 228 3.04 -14.42 -1.86
C ASP A 228 1.55 -14.65 -2.12
N LEU A 229 1.22 -15.13 -3.32
CA LEU A 229 -0.17 -15.43 -3.68
C LEU A 229 -0.79 -16.51 -2.80
N ARG A 230 -0.02 -17.52 -2.37
CA ARG A 230 -0.49 -18.57 -1.45
C ARG A 230 -0.68 -18.07 -0.03
N MET A 231 0.18 -17.17 0.41
CA MET A 231 0.19 -16.63 1.76
C MET A 231 -0.66 -15.37 1.93
N HIS A 232 -1.24 -14.83 0.83
CA HIS A 232 -1.94 -13.54 0.81
C HIS A 232 -1.06 -12.40 1.33
N GLN A 233 0.20 -12.40 0.92
CA GLN A 233 1.23 -11.42 1.21
C GLN A 233 1.65 -10.70 -0.07
N THR A 234 2.38 -9.62 0.06
CA THR A 234 2.86 -8.81 -1.07
C THR A 234 4.19 -8.16 -0.77
N GLU A 235 5.00 -7.98 -1.80
CA GLU A 235 6.15 -7.08 -1.77
C GLU A 235 5.72 -5.72 -2.29
N LEU A 236 5.85 -4.67 -1.49
CA LEU A 236 5.62 -3.29 -1.94
C LEU A 236 6.92 -2.71 -2.48
N VAL A 237 6.98 -2.40 -3.78
CA VAL A 237 8.23 -1.98 -4.45
C VAL A 237 8.34 -0.48 -4.68
N VAL A 238 7.20 0.20 -4.88
CA VAL A 238 7.13 1.65 -5.03
C VAL A 238 5.98 2.20 -4.21
N SER A 239 6.23 3.28 -3.50
CA SER A 239 5.21 4.09 -2.83
C SER A 239 5.45 5.56 -3.14
N TYR A 240 4.53 6.16 -3.86
CA TYR A 240 4.49 7.57 -4.14
C TYR A 240 3.26 8.19 -3.49
N VAL A 241 3.49 9.15 -2.60
CA VAL A 241 2.44 9.77 -1.77
C VAL A 241 2.43 11.27 -1.99
N GLN A 242 1.27 11.83 -2.30
CA GLN A 242 1.00 13.27 -2.29
C GLN A 242 -0.01 13.55 -1.19
N ALA A 243 0.29 14.46 -0.28
CA ALA A 243 -0.55 14.72 0.88
C ALA A 243 -0.72 16.21 1.15
N GLY A 244 -1.95 16.66 1.34
CA GLY A 244 -2.25 18.07 1.65
C GLY A 244 -3.70 18.35 2.03
N PRO A 245 -3.91 19.49 2.68
CA PRO A 245 -2.99 20.64 2.93
C PRO A 245 -1.93 20.33 4.00
N LEU A 246 -0.65 20.42 3.61
CA LEU A 246 0.51 20.13 4.48
C LEU A 246 1.59 21.19 4.23
N ALA A 247 2.24 21.67 5.30
CA ALA A 247 3.32 22.65 5.15
C ALA A 247 4.60 21.98 4.61
N CYS A 248 5.26 22.62 3.65
CA CYS A 248 6.50 22.10 3.05
C CYS A 248 7.68 22.01 4.02
N ALA A 249 7.67 22.81 5.09
CA ALA A 249 8.71 22.81 6.09
C ALA A 249 8.53 21.69 7.15
N GLU A 250 7.37 21.02 7.15
CA GLU A 250 7.09 19.95 8.09
C GLU A 250 7.72 18.64 7.63
N ASP A 251 8.28 17.92 8.59
CA ASP A 251 8.76 16.57 8.36
C ASP A 251 7.57 15.59 8.30
N ALA A 252 7.28 15.15 7.09
CA ALA A 252 6.23 14.16 6.81
C ALA A 252 6.71 12.71 6.90
N THR A 253 7.92 12.46 7.37
CA THR A 253 8.53 11.12 7.39
C THR A 253 7.78 10.18 8.33
N ASN A 254 7.59 10.56 9.59
CA ASN A 254 6.97 9.70 10.60
C ASN A 254 5.46 9.81 10.66
N HIS A 255 4.94 11.04 10.64
CA HIS A 255 3.51 11.34 10.68
C HIS A 255 3.17 12.44 9.69
N LEU A 256 1.96 12.40 9.16
CA LEU A 256 1.38 13.54 8.47
C LEU A 256 0.85 14.53 9.52
N ARG A 257 1.18 15.81 9.35
CA ARG A 257 0.73 16.92 10.20
C ARG A 257 -0.14 17.86 9.41
N PRO A 258 -1.44 17.53 9.27
CA PRO A 258 -2.37 18.31 8.47
C PRO A 258 -2.46 19.76 8.94
N LEU A 259 -2.51 20.70 8.00
CA LEU A 259 -2.99 22.03 8.28
C LEU A 259 -4.51 21.97 8.39
N LEU A 260 -5.04 22.50 9.49
CA LEU A 260 -6.44 22.43 9.84
C LEU A 260 -7.19 23.73 9.47
N ALA A 261 -8.50 23.76 9.71
CA ALA A 261 -9.37 24.87 9.34
C ALA A 261 -8.84 26.24 9.80
N GLY A 262 -8.65 27.15 8.85
CA GLY A 262 -8.14 28.51 9.09
C GLY A 262 -6.62 28.64 9.10
N GLU A 263 -5.88 27.53 9.14
CA GLU A 263 -4.42 27.56 9.11
C GLU A 263 -3.87 27.86 7.70
N THR A 264 -2.69 28.42 7.66
CA THR A 264 -1.98 28.80 6.43
C THR A 264 -0.55 28.27 6.46
N ALA A 265 0.03 28.05 5.29
CA ALA A 265 1.45 27.80 5.16
C ALA A 265 2.09 28.75 4.16
N ARG A 266 3.43 28.90 4.22
CA ARG A 266 4.14 29.55 3.13
C ARG A 266 3.95 28.70 1.88
N ALA A 267 3.56 29.34 0.77
CA ALA A 267 3.48 28.65 -0.52
C ALA A 267 4.82 27.98 -0.84
N GLY A 268 4.76 26.70 -1.11
CA GLY A 268 5.93 25.91 -1.52
C GLY A 268 5.85 25.64 -3.02
N GLY A 269 6.89 25.86 -3.76
CA GLY A 269 7.00 25.43 -5.14
C GLY A 269 5.99 26.01 -6.16
N PRO A 270 6.10 25.60 -7.42
CA PRO A 270 5.19 26.03 -8.48
C PRO A 270 3.76 25.57 -8.19
N ALA A 271 2.79 26.47 -8.50
CA ALA A 271 1.37 26.24 -8.26
C ALA A 271 0.85 25.03 -9.05
N GLY A 272 -0.02 24.24 -8.45
CA GLY A 272 -0.97 23.45 -9.19
C GLY A 272 -0.81 21.94 -9.18
N THR A 273 -0.28 21.31 -8.12
CA THR A 273 -0.44 19.87 -7.98
C THR A 273 -1.85 19.55 -7.49
N ASP A 274 -2.62 18.85 -8.32
CA ASP A 274 -3.94 18.35 -7.99
C ASP A 274 -3.84 16.86 -7.60
N PRO A 275 -4.02 16.50 -6.31
CA PRO A 275 -3.95 15.10 -5.88
C PRO A 275 -5.14 14.26 -6.36
N TYR A 276 -6.16 14.87 -6.99
CA TYR A 276 -7.26 14.16 -7.62
C TYR A 276 -6.97 13.79 -9.07
N ALA A 277 -5.96 14.41 -9.68
CA ALA A 277 -5.55 14.11 -11.05
C ALA A 277 -4.41 13.07 -11.07
N THR A 278 -4.40 12.20 -12.07
CA THR A 278 -3.30 11.28 -12.33
C THR A 278 -2.09 12.06 -12.86
N GLY A 279 -0.95 11.98 -12.21
CA GLY A 279 0.28 12.64 -12.61
C GLY A 279 1.27 12.79 -11.47
N SER A 280 2.55 12.76 -11.79
CA SER A 280 3.61 12.93 -10.80
C SER A 280 3.81 14.40 -10.46
N ALA A 281 4.08 14.71 -9.18
CA ALA A 281 4.51 16.04 -8.81
C ALA A 281 5.90 16.33 -9.39
N THR A 282 6.10 17.57 -9.79
CA THR A 282 7.35 18.01 -10.43
C THR A 282 8.41 18.46 -9.43
N SER A 283 8.12 18.46 -8.14
CA SER A 283 9.04 18.90 -7.08
C SER A 283 8.78 18.17 -5.76
N LEU A 284 9.78 18.12 -4.88
CA LEU A 284 9.70 17.49 -3.53
C LEU A 284 8.75 18.21 -2.56
N CYS A 285 8.23 19.36 -2.93
CA CYS A 285 7.13 20.05 -2.26
C CYS A 285 6.29 20.78 -3.29
N GLY A 286 4.99 20.53 -3.31
CA GLY A 286 4.03 21.12 -4.24
C GLY A 286 3.15 22.18 -3.59
N SER A 287 2.47 22.96 -4.41
CA SER A 287 1.33 23.78 -3.99
C SER A 287 0.05 23.01 -4.28
N LEU A 288 -0.83 22.91 -3.28
CA LEU A 288 -2.16 22.33 -3.46
C LEU A 288 -2.98 23.21 -4.39
N ALA A 289 -3.54 22.62 -5.44
CA ALA A 289 -4.40 23.36 -6.36
C ALA A 289 -5.62 23.93 -5.62
N ALA A 290 -6.02 25.15 -5.95
CA ALA A 290 -7.21 25.77 -5.35
C ALA A 290 -8.49 24.97 -5.64
N SER A 291 -8.55 24.26 -6.78
CA SER A 291 -9.63 23.36 -7.14
C SER A 291 -9.72 22.11 -6.27
N ALA A 292 -8.64 21.74 -5.60
CA ALA A 292 -8.57 20.57 -4.71
C ALA A 292 -9.12 20.85 -3.31
N GLN A 293 -9.41 22.11 -2.99
CA GLN A 293 -10.00 22.50 -1.71
C GLN A 293 -11.50 22.75 -1.82
N PRO A 294 -12.28 22.54 -0.74
CA PRO A 294 -13.70 22.87 -0.72
C PRO A 294 -13.94 24.34 -1.04
N LYS A 295 -14.96 24.63 -1.84
CA LYS A 295 -15.42 25.99 -2.15
C LYS A 295 -16.61 26.30 -1.26
N LEU A 296 -16.33 26.76 -0.04
CA LEU A 296 -17.34 27.12 0.98
C LEU A 296 -17.84 28.55 0.82
#